data_11d76028c167ee963a43c1a5eaa50a31
#
_entry.id   11d76028c167ee963a43c1a5eaa50a31
#
_cell.length_a   1.000
_cell.length_b   1.000
_cell.length_c   1.000
_cell.angle_alpha   90.00
_cell.angle_beta   90.00
_cell.angle_gamma   90.00
#
_symmetry.space_group_name_H-M   'P 1'
#
loop_
_entity.id
_entity.type
_entity.pdbx_description
1 polymer ?
#
loop_
_entity_poly.entity_id
_entity_poly.type
_entity_poly.pdbx_seq_one_letter_code
_entity_poly.pdbx_strand_id
1 'polypeptide(L)'
;MATIAVIGTLDSKGHEHAFVADLIHKRGHTPVLIDLGTGTDPQVTPDITRFQVAKAAGLDLQPLIDQQDRGECVVAMSKAAPVLLAQLVADKKIDGVISLGGGGGTALGTAAMRALPIGFPKLMVSTLASGNTAHYLGTKDITMMPSIVDVAGLNSISKVIFSRAAGAICGMVETEVNFPSSKPERTTVSSQSAEEECKPIIVASMFGNTTDCINTAAKVLEDAGYEVLIFHATGTGGKTMESLIESGMVAGVLDITTTEWADELTGATLSAGPTRMDAMSKAKVPAVISPGCLDMANFGERDTVPEQFADRLFYIHNPQVTLMRTNPEECAELGKIISEKANANPAPTAILNPLKTVSIISAEGQAFYDPIADQALFAAIHQHADAKVEVIDFDEEINSEVFAKAAAHKLLELIKINQQ
;
A
#
# COMPACT_ATOMS: atom_id res chain seq x y z
N MET A 1 15.18 -4.35 -25.10
CA MET A 1 15.13 -2.88 -25.25
C MET A 1 13.89 -2.41 -24.49
N ALA A 2 14.08 -1.60 -23.44
CA ALA A 2 13.00 -1.14 -22.57
C ALA A 2 12.68 0.35 -22.83
N THR A 3 11.49 0.80 -22.49
CA THR A 3 11.07 2.21 -22.55
C THR A 3 11.06 2.80 -21.14
N ILE A 4 11.83 3.87 -20.92
CA ILE A 4 12.00 4.50 -19.59
C ILE A 4 11.44 5.91 -19.61
N ALA A 5 10.43 6.17 -18.78
CA ALA A 5 9.91 7.51 -18.59
C ALA A 5 10.90 8.38 -17.79
N VAL A 6 11.27 9.52 -18.35
CA VAL A 6 12.11 10.54 -17.69
C VAL A 6 11.18 11.72 -17.39
N ILE A 7 10.72 11.80 -16.14
CA ILE A 7 9.68 12.76 -15.74
C ILE A 7 10.26 13.90 -14.91
N GLY A 8 9.83 15.12 -15.12
CA GLY A 8 10.28 16.25 -14.31
C GLY A 8 9.78 17.60 -14.76
N THR A 9 10.17 18.65 -14.01
CA THR A 9 9.83 20.05 -14.32
C THR A 9 10.77 20.56 -15.42
N LEU A 10 10.41 20.33 -16.69
CA LEU A 10 11.28 20.65 -17.82
C LEU A 10 11.41 22.15 -18.09
N ASP A 11 10.55 22.96 -17.50
CA ASP A 11 10.67 24.43 -17.49
C ASP A 11 11.89 24.93 -16.72
N SER A 12 12.31 24.22 -15.68
CA SER A 12 13.39 24.61 -14.80
C SER A 12 14.60 23.67 -14.82
N LYS A 13 14.39 22.40 -15.19
CA LYS A 13 15.38 21.30 -15.12
C LYS A 13 15.39 20.43 -16.40
N GLY A 14 15.00 21.03 -17.53
CA GLY A 14 14.91 20.34 -18.80
C GLY A 14 16.25 19.79 -19.29
N HIS A 15 17.33 20.56 -19.14
CA HIS A 15 18.65 20.14 -19.59
C HIS A 15 19.21 18.95 -18.81
N GLU A 16 18.95 18.88 -17.50
CA GLU A 16 19.34 17.77 -16.63
C GLU A 16 18.59 16.48 -16.99
N HIS A 17 17.28 16.60 -17.25
CA HIS A 17 16.45 15.46 -17.67
C HIS A 17 16.83 14.97 -19.07
N ALA A 18 17.10 15.89 -20.01
CA ALA A 18 17.57 15.55 -21.35
C ALA A 18 18.95 14.88 -21.30
N PHE A 19 19.85 15.29 -20.42
CA PHE A 19 21.14 14.60 -20.21
C PHE A 19 20.96 13.15 -19.75
N VAL A 20 20.04 12.88 -18.82
CA VAL A 20 19.74 11.52 -18.38
C VAL A 20 19.07 10.73 -19.51
N ALA A 21 18.15 11.32 -20.26
CA ALA A 21 17.51 10.69 -21.41
C ALA A 21 18.54 10.27 -22.49
N ASP A 22 19.51 11.14 -22.81
CA ASP A 22 20.60 10.85 -23.73
C ASP A 22 21.46 9.65 -23.24
N LEU A 23 21.74 9.57 -21.95
CA LEU A 23 22.49 8.44 -21.37
C LEU A 23 21.70 7.15 -21.42
N ILE A 24 20.40 7.17 -21.19
CA ILE A 24 19.48 6.01 -21.32
C ILE A 24 19.48 5.54 -22.78
N HIS A 25 19.36 6.49 -23.73
CA HIS A 25 19.40 6.18 -25.16
C HIS A 25 20.74 5.52 -25.58
N LYS A 26 21.87 6.06 -25.12
CA LYS A 26 23.21 5.50 -25.37
C LYS A 26 23.39 4.09 -24.81
N ARG A 27 22.58 3.68 -23.85
CA ARG A 27 22.56 2.31 -23.31
C ARG A 27 21.62 1.35 -24.06
N GLY A 28 20.98 1.82 -25.15
CA GLY A 28 20.12 1.00 -25.99
C GLY A 28 18.67 0.92 -25.54
N HIS A 29 18.23 1.80 -24.63
CA HIS A 29 16.82 1.92 -24.23
C HIS A 29 16.17 3.14 -24.88
N THR A 30 14.84 3.21 -24.82
CA THR A 30 14.07 4.33 -25.35
C THR A 30 13.63 5.24 -24.18
N PRO A 31 14.21 6.44 -24.05
CA PRO A 31 13.70 7.43 -23.09
C PRO A 31 12.44 8.07 -23.62
N VAL A 32 11.49 8.39 -22.71
CA VAL A 32 10.29 9.21 -22.98
C VAL A 32 10.30 10.39 -22.01
N LEU A 33 10.54 11.58 -22.52
CA LEU A 33 10.56 12.81 -21.73
C LEU A 33 9.13 13.29 -21.46
N ILE A 34 8.76 13.41 -20.18
CA ILE A 34 7.43 13.84 -19.73
C ILE A 34 7.56 15.11 -18.91
N ASP A 35 6.92 16.19 -19.38
CA ASP A 35 6.94 17.48 -18.71
C ASP A 35 5.91 17.57 -17.59
N LEU A 36 6.38 17.80 -16.37
CA LEU A 36 5.58 18.12 -15.18
C LEU A 36 5.73 19.60 -14.77
N GLY A 37 6.29 20.43 -15.63
CA GLY A 37 6.51 21.86 -15.37
C GLY A 37 5.20 22.62 -15.14
N THR A 38 5.28 23.63 -14.27
CA THR A 38 4.13 24.46 -13.86
C THR A 38 4.36 25.96 -14.06
N GLY A 39 5.51 26.31 -14.64
CA GLY A 39 5.93 27.70 -14.85
C GLY A 39 6.05 28.05 -16.35
N THR A 40 7.25 28.45 -16.73
CA THR A 40 7.60 28.88 -18.09
C THR A 40 7.60 27.71 -19.10
N ASP A 41 7.86 28.00 -20.37
CA ASP A 41 8.00 26.98 -21.40
C ASP A 41 9.13 25.99 -21.07
N PRO A 42 9.01 24.74 -21.49
CA PRO A 42 10.03 23.74 -21.23
C PRO A 42 11.33 24.08 -21.97
N GLN A 43 12.48 23.87 -21.30
CA GLN A 43 13.82 24.13 -21.86
C GLN A 43 14.20 23.16 -22.99
N VAL A 44 13.52 22.03 -23.07
CA VAL A 44 13.70 20.97 -24.07
C VAL A 44 12.34 20.47 -24.51
N THR A 45 12.23 19.99 -25.75
CA THR A 45 10.97 19.47 -26.27
C THR A 45 10.60 18.15 -25.58
N PRO A 46 9.47 18.08 -24.87
CA PRO A 46 8.99 16.83 -24.28
C PRO A 46 8.33 15.94 -25.31
N ASP A 47 8.35 14.60 -25.08
CA ASP A 47 7.54 13.64 -25.82
C ASP A 47 6.08 13.71 -25.35
N ILE A 48 5.85 13.96 -24.06
CA ILE A 48 4.52 14.17 -23.47
C ILE A 48 4.54 15.51 -22.73
N THR A 49 3.71 16.43 -23.21
CA THR A 49 3.62 17.78 -22.66
C THR A 49 2.84 17.81 -21.34
N ARG A 50 3.09 18.81 -20.48
CA ARG A 50 2.31 19.05 -19.25
C ARG A 50 0.81 19.17 -19.48
N PHE A 51 0.39 19.68 -20.66
CA PHE A 51 -1.03 19.76 -21.02
C PHE A 51 -1.63 18.37 -21.29
N GLN A 52 -0.86 17.47 -21.91
CA GLN A 52 -1.28 16.08 -22.11
C GLN A 52 -1.32 15.32 -20.77
N VAL A 53 -0.39 15.61 -19.86
CA VAL A 53 -0.40 15.07 -18.48
C VAL A 53 -1.68 15.50 -17.75
N ALA A 54 -1.99 16.80 -17.73
CA ALA A 54 -3.20 17.34 -17.11
C ALA A 54 -4.47 16.75 -17.73
N LYS A 55 -4.53 16.68 -19.07
CA LYS A 55 -5.67 16.13 -19.79
C LYS A 55 -5.96 14.66 -19.46
N ALA A 56 -4.93 13.85 -19.19
CA ALA A 56 -5.10 12.45 -18.78
C ALA A 56 -5.93 12.30 -17.50
N ALA A 57 -5.86 13.30 -16.60
CA ALA A 57 -6.68 13.39 -15.40
C ALA A 57 -7.96 14.23 -15.55
N GLY A 58 -8.32 14.61 -16.78
CA GLY A 58 -9.48 15.46 -17.05
C GLY A 58 -9.32 16.92 -16.58
N LEU A 59 -8.08 17.40 -16.40
CA LEU A 59 -7.78 18.75 -15.94
C LEU A 59 -7.38 19.65 -17.12
N ASP A 60 -7.79 20.93 -17.05
CA ASP A 60 -7.29 21.98 -17.91
C ASP A 60 -6.23 22.78 -17.14
N LEU A 61 -4.99 22.73 -17.59
CA LEU A 61 -3.86 23.39 -16.93
C LEU A 61 -3.70 24.86 -17.34
N GLN A 62 -4.20 25.26 -18.53
CA GLN A 62 -3.96 26.61 -19.05
C GLN A 62 -4.52 27.72 -18.14
N PRO A 63 -5.75 27.63 -17.62
CA PRO A 63 -6.28 28.65 -16.73
C PRO A 63 -5.46 28.84 -15.44
N LEU A 64 -4.87 27.74 -14.92
CA LEU A 64 -4.02 27.78 -13.72
C LEU A 64 -2.66 28.47 -14.01
N ILE A 65 -2.09 28.23 -15.19
CA ILE A 65 -0.86 28.89 -15.63
C ILE A 65 -1.12 30.39 -15.83
N ASP A 66 -2.25 30.77 -16.46
CA ASP A 66 -2.61 32.17 -16.71
C ASP A 66 -2.81 32.98 -15.43
N GLN A 67 -3.28 32.32 -14.36
CA GLN A 67 -3.40 32.91 -13.02
C GLN A 67 -2.06 33.08 -12.30
N GLN A 68 -0.98 32.50 -12.84
CA GLN A 68 0.35 32.48 -12.24
C GLN A 68 0.42 31.93 -10.81
N ASP A 69 -0.58 31.12 -10.41
CA ASP A 69 -0.55 30.41 -9.13
C ASP A 69 0.22 29.10 -9.25
N ARG A 70 1.51 29.20 -8.93
CA ARG A 70 2.41 28.05 -8.95
C ARG A 70 1.98 26.95 -7.98
N GLY A 71 1.39 27.31 -6.85
CA GLY A 71 0.96 26.36 -5.83
C GLY A 71 -0.18 25.48 -6.37
N GLU A 72 -1.21 26.10 -6.96
CA GLU A 72 -2.33 25.36 -7.55
C GLU A 72 -1.90 24.52 -8.76
N CYS A 73 -0.99 25.03 -9.60
CA CYS A 73 -0.41 24.25 -10.69
C CYS A 73 0.31 22.99 -10.18
N VAL A 74 1.12 23.09 -9.12
CA VAL A 74 1.81 21.95 -8.52
C VAL A 74 0.80 20.96 -7.95
N VAL A 75 -0.25 21.42 -7.26
CA VAL A 75 -1.33 20.56 -6.75
C VAL A 75 -2.06 19.83 -7.90
N ALA A 76 -2.39 20.53 -8.99
CA ALA A 76 -3.01 19.93 -10.17
C ALA A 76 -2.11 18.86 -10.80
N MET A 77 -0.84 19.16 -11.01
CA MET A 77 0.12 18.21 -11.60
C MET A 77 0.42 17.02 -10.68
N SER A 78 0.42 17.21 -9.36
CA SER A 78 0.58 16.11 -8.40
C SER A 78 -0.59 15.12 -8.43
N LYS A 79 -1.77 15.54 -8.88
CA LYS A 79 -2.94 14.67 -9.12
C LYS A 79 -2.93 14.06 -10.53
N ALA A 80 -2.44 14.79 -11.52
CA ALA A 80 -2.48 14.38 -12.93
C ALA A 80 -1.37 13.38 -13.29
N ALA A 81 -0.15 13.61 -12.83
CA ALA A 81 0.99 12.76 -13.16
C ALA A 81 0.82 11.28 -12.72
N PRO A 82 0.28 10.98 -11.52
CA PRO A 82 -0.09 9.61 -11.14
C PRO A 82 -1.02 8.92 -12.12
N VAL A 83 -2.06 9.61 -12.59
CA VAL A 83 -3.05 9.06 -13.53
C VAL A 83 -2.40 8.68 -14.85
N LEU A 84 -1.62 9.59 -15.43
CA LEU A 84 -0.92 9.34 -16.68
C LEU A 84 0.06 8.17 -16.56
N LEU A 85 0.91 8.14 -15.52
CA LEU A 85 1.91 7.09 -15.38
C LEU A 85 1.27 5.71 -15.15
N ALA A 86 0.22 5.63 -14.32
CA ALA A 86 -0.52 4.39 -14.13
C ALA A 86 -1.12 3.87 -15.46
N GLN A 87 -1.63 4.77 -16.29
CA GLN A 87 -2.16 4.43 -17.61
C GLN A 87 -1.06 3.95 -18.56
N LEU A 88 0.11 4.61 -18.58
CA LEU A 88 1.24 4.19 -19.41
C LEU A 88 1.77 2.81 -19.03
N VAL A 89 1.79 2.48 -17.73
CA VAL A 89 2.17 1.14 -17.24
C VAL A 89 1.12 0.11 -17.62
N ALA A 90 -0.18 0.39 -17.40
CA ALA A 90 -1.27 -0.51 -17.77
C ALA A 90 -1.28 -0.82 -19.28
N ASP A 91 -0.97 0.19 -20.10
CA ASP A 91 -0.86 0.06 -21.57
C ASP A 91 0.49 -0.57 -22.02
N LYS A 92 1.38 -0.94 -21.08
CA LYS A 92 2.73 -1.47 -21.35
C LYS A 92 3.57 -0.55 -22.26
N LYS A 93 3.43 0.76 -22.08
CA LYS A 93 4.17 1.78 -22.86
C LYS A 93 5.47 2.21 -22.20
N ILE A 94 5.65 1.93 -20.92
CA ILE A 94 6.88 2.19 -20.16
C ILE A 94 7.22 0.99 -19.27
N ASP A 95 8.52 0.75 -19.09
CA ASP A 95 9.09 -0.35 -18.29
C ASP A 95 9.80 0.15 -17.04
N GLY A 96 10.02 1.46 -16.91
CA GLY A 96 10.65 2.08 -15.74
C GLY A 96 10.44 3.58 -15.73
N VAL A 97 10.69 4.22 -14.58
CA VAL A 97 10.56 5.66 -14.40
C VAL A 97 11.73 6.23 -13.60
N ILE A 98 12.27 7.35 -14.07
CA ILE A 98 13.28 8.15 -13.36
C ILE A 98 12.87 9.63 -13.31
N SER A 99 13.18 10.28 -12.19
CA SER A 99 13.00 11.73 -12.01
C SER A 99 14.19 12.33 -11.27
N LEU A 100 14.41 13.64 -11.48
CA LEU A 100 15.44 14.42 -10.78
C LEU A 100 14.82 15.70 -10.22
N GLY A 101 15.15 16.05 -8.98
CA GLY A 101 14.57 17.29 -8.42
C GLY A 101 15.05 17.70 -7.05
N GLY A 102 14.79 18.98 -6.76
CA GLY A 102 14.75 19.52 -5.42
C GLY A 102 13.40 19.24 -4.75
N GLY A 103 12.97 20.06 -3.78
CA GLY A 103 11.73 19.83 -3.03
C GLY A 103 10.49 19.62 -3.89
N GLY A 104 10.17 20.55 -4.78
CA GLY A 104 9.01 20.46 -5.67
C GLY A 104 9.09 19.33 -6.69
N GLY A 105 10.27 19.16 -7.34
CA GLY A 105 10.47 18.06 -8.29
C GLY A 105 10.40 16.69 -7.63
N THR A 106 10.92 16.55 -6.40
CA THR A 106 10.80 15.32 -5.60
C THR A 106 9.33 15.03 -5.28
N ALA A 107 8.57 16.03 -4.83
CA ALA A 107 7.16 15.88 -4.51
C ALA A 107 6.34 15.39 -5.73
N LEU A 108 6.51 16.03 -6.89
CA LEU A 108 5.82 15.66 -8.13
C LEU A 108 6.26 14.29 -8.65
N GLY A 109 7.57 14.03 -8.74
CA GLY A 109 8.13 12.78 -9.23
C GLY A 109 7.71 11.59 -8.37
N THR A 110 7.83 11.70 -7.04
CA THR A 110 7.43 10.61 -6.14
C THR A 110 5.92 10.44 -6.03
N ALA A 111 5.11 11.51 -6.16
CA ALA A 111 3.65 11.38 -6.27
C ALA A 111 3.27 10.50 -7.45
N ALA A 112 3.87 10.76 -8.63
CA ALA A 112 3.66 9.94 -9.82
C ALA A 112 4.14 8.49 -9.62
N MET A 113 5.32 8.28 -9.02
CA MET A 113 5.89 6.95 -8.77
C MET A 113 5.07 6.14 -7.75
N ARG A 114 4.44 6.78 -6.75
CA ARG A 114 3.58 6.10 -5.78
C ARG A 114 2.33 5.45 -6.38
N ALA A 115 1.87 5.91 -7.55
CA ALA A 115 0.75 5.29 -8.25
C ALA A 115 1.11 3.98 -8.96
N LEU A 116 2.40 3.67 -9.07
CA LEU A 116 2.88 2.51 -9.81
C LEU A 116 2.95 1.26 -8.93
N PRO A 117 2.86 0.06 -9.53
CA PRO A 117 2.93 -1.21 -8.79
C PRO A 117 4.25 -1.36 -8.02
N ILE A 118 4.22 -2.14 -6.94
CA ILE A 118 5.44 -2.65 -6.31
C ILE A 118 6.18 -3.53 -7.32
N GLY A 119 7.51 -3.45 -7.34
CA GLY A 119 8.34 -4.18 -8.31
C GLY A 119 8.57 -3.44 -9.63
N PHE A 120 7.74 -2.46 -10.00
CA PHE A 120 8.00 -1.62 -11.17
C PHE A 120 9.24 -0.74 -10.92
N PRO A 121 10.24 -0.68 -11.83
CA PRO A 121 11.46 0.10 -11.66
C PRO A 121 11.21 1.61 -11.47
N LYS A 122 11.56 2.14 -10.28
CA LYS A 122 11.34 3.55 -9.89
C LYS A 122 12.60 4.13 -9.25
N LEU A 123 13.13 5.22 -9.81
CA LEU A 123 14.31 5.91 -9.27
C LEU A 123 14.11 7.42 -9.20
N MET A 124 14.32 8.00 -8.03
CA MET A 124 14.26 9.44 -7.77
C MET A 124 15.62 9.97 -7.33
N VAL A 125 16.23 10.83 -8.12
CA VAL A 125 17.43 11.59 -7.71
C VAL A 125 16.98 12.88 -7.04
N SER A 126 17.31 13.06 -5.76
CA SER A 126 16.74 14.12 -4.95
C SER A 126 17.75 14.82 -4.05
N THR A 127 17.63 16.15 -3.92
CA THR A 127 18.34 16.92 -2.91
C THR A 127 17.89 16.57 -1.48
N LEU A 128 16.72 15.92 -1.33
CA LEU A 128 16.11 15.58 -0.03
C LEU A 128 16.35 14.13 0.38
N ALA A 129 17.04 13.34 -0.44
CA ALA A 129 17.20 11.89 -0.22
C ALA A 129 17.97 11.53 1.07
N SER A 130 18.72 12.46 1.65
CA SER A 130 19.43 12.26 2.93
C SER A 130 18.62 12.67 4.17
N GLY A 131 17.40 13.20 3.99
CA GLY A 131 16.53 13.64 5.08
C GLY A 131 15.40 12.66 5.35
N ASN A 132 14.31 13.16 5.95
CA ASN A 132 13.08 12.38 6.14
C ASN A 132 12.36 12.20 4.80
N THR A 133 12.44 11.00 4.26
CA THR A 133 11.84 10.64 2.95
C THR A 133 10.52 9.89 3.07
N ALA A 134 10.07 9.56 4.28
CA ALA A 134 8.89 8.72 4.50
C ALA A 134 7.63 9.21 3.75
N HIS A 135 7.36 10.53 3.77
CA HIS A 135 6.21 11.13 3.09
C HIS A 135 6.33 11.16 1.56
N TYR A 136 7.55 11.05 1.01
CA TYR A 136 7.79 10.91 -0.42
C TYR A 136 7.63 9.47 -0.89
N LEU A 137 8.14 8.52 -0.13
CA LEU A 137 8.10 7.09 -0.47
C LEU A 137 6.73 6.48 -0.22
N GLY A 138 6.06 6.89 0.87
CA GLY A 138 4.86 6.20 1.34
C GLY A 138 5.17 4.73 1.61
N THR A 139 4.41 3.84 0.98
CA THR A 139 4.57 2.37 1.09
C THR A 139 5.08 1.74 -0.22
N LYS A 140 5.76 2.53 -1.06
CA LYS A 140 6.26 2.06 -2.37
C LYS A 140 7.79 1.91 -2.38
N ASP A 141 8.27 0.99 -3.18
CA ASP A 141 9.67 0.63 -3.40
C ASP A 141 10.40 1.63 -4.32
N ILE A 142 10.33 2.93 -4.00
CA ILE A 142 11.02 3.97 -4.75
C ILE A 142 12.48 4.03 -4.31
N THR A 143 13.41 3.79 -5.21
CA THR A 143 14.84 4.01 -4.95
C THR A 143 15.13 5.49 -4.93
N MET A 144 15.62 6.01 -3.80
CA MET A 144 16.06 7.41 -3.69
C MET A 144 17.58 7.51 -3.73
N MET A 145 18.10 8.35 -4.63
CA MET A 145 19.52 8.64 -4.78
C MET A 145 19.81 10.09 -4.43
N PRO A 146 20.73 10.39 -3.48
CA PRO A 146 21.12 11.76 -3.19
C PRO A 146 21.78 12.44 -4.40
N SER A 147 21.33 13.65 -4.73
CA SER A 147 21.93 14.43 -5.81
C SER A 147 23.28 15.05 -5.44
N ILE A 148 23.60 15.09 -4.15
CA ILE A 148 24.80 15.68 -3.52
C ILE A 148 24.85 17.20 -3.67
N VAL A 149 24.65 17.70 -4.88
CA VAL A 149 24.51 19.12 -5.19
C VAL A 149 23.09 19.41 -5.64
N ASP A 150 22.70 20.69 -5.70
CA ASP A 150 21.39 21.05 -6.26
C ASP A 150 21.25 20.53 -7.70
N VAL A 151 20.05 20.14 -8.05
CA VAL A 151 19.67 19.75 -9.42
C VAL A 151 19.45 21.05 -10.22
N ALA A 152 20.52 21.79 -10.43
CA ALA A 152 20.54 23.08 -11.16
C ALA A 152 21.83 23.20 -11.95
N GLY A 153 21.73 22.92 -13.25
CA GLY A 153 22.86 22.90 -14.18
C GLY A 153 23.67 21.59 -14.15
N LEU A 154 24.37 21.37 -15.24
CA LEU A 154 25.25 20.22 -15.44
C LEU A 154 26.69 20.57 -15.06
N ASN A 155 27.11 20.24 -13.86
CA ASN A 155 28.48 20.38 -13.38
C ASN A 155 29.18 19.01 -13.26
N SER A 156 30.47 19.00 -12.89
CA SER A 156 31.27 17.77 -12.80
C SER A 156 30.67 16.73 -11.83
N ILE A 157 30.10 17.16 -10.72
CA ILE A 157 29.49 16.26 -9.72
C ILE A 157 28.13 15.78 -10.20
N SER A 158 27.23 16.67 -10.64
CA SER A 158 25.90 16.28 -11.12
C SER A 158 25.98 15.32 -12.31
N LYS A 159 26.92 15.53 -13.25
CA LYS A 159 27.15 14.59 -14.36
C LYS A 159 27.50 13.18 -13.88
N VAL A 160 28.33 13.03 -12.86
CA VAL A 160 28.68 11.71 -12.29
C VAL A 160 27.45 11.05 -11.67
N ILE A 161 26.72 11.79 -10.85
CA ILE A 161 25.53 11.27 -10.15
C ILE A 161 24.44 10.88 -11.16
N PHE A 162 24.12 11.77 -12.10
CA PHE A 162 23.10 11.49 -13.13
C PHE A 162 23.48 10.35 -14.06
N SER A 163 24.79 10.18 -14.38
CA SER A 163 25.25 9.03 -15.15
C SER A 163 25.08 7.71 -14.40
N ARG A 164 25.32 7.70 -13.09
CA ARG A 164 25.07 6.53 -12.25
C ARG A 164 23.57 6.25 -12.09
N ALA A 165 22.76 7.29 -11.96
CA ALA A 165 21.30 7.14 -11.89
C ALA A 165 20.72 6.56 -13.19
N ALA A 166 21.18 7.06 -14.36
CA ALA A 166 20.82 6.49 -15.66
C ALA A 166 21.24 5.01 -15.75
N GLY A 167 22.46 4.67 -15.28
CA GLY A 167 22.92 3.28 -15.22
C GLY A 167 22.09 2.40 -14.30
N ALA A 168 21.68 2.94 -13.15
CA ALA A 168 20.87 2.20 -12.18
C ALA A 168 19.48 1.88 -12.74
N ILE A 169 18.76 2.87 -13.30
CA ILE A 169 17.42 2.60 -13.86
C ILE A 169 17.49 1.67 -15.07
N CYS A 170 18.52 1.76 -15.92
CA CYS A 170 18.73 0.81 -17.00
C CYS A 170 18.96 -0.62 -16.45
N GLY A 171 19.81 -0.78 -15.44
CA GLY A 171 20.02 -2.09 -14.82
C GLY A 171 18.76 -2.66 -14.17
N MET A 172 17.92 -1.80 -13.56
CA MET A 172 16.63 -2.23 -13.00
C MET A 172 15.70 -2.80 -14.07
N VAL A 173 15.58 -2.16 -15.25
CA VAL A 173 14.70 -2.65 -16.33
C VAL A 173 15.30 -3.81 -17.11
N GLU A 174 16.62 -4.01 -17.05
CA GLU A 174 17.33 -5.13 -17.68
C GLU A 174 17.28 -6.39 -16.81
N THR A 175 17.04 -6.24 -15.51
CA THR A 175 17.00 -7.37 -14.58
C THR A 175 15.70 -8.14 -14.79
N GLU A 176 15.84 -9.38 -15.26
CA GLU A 176 14.72 -10.31 -15.35
C GLU A 176 14.36 -10.77 -13.93
N VAL A 177 13.11 -10.55 -13.54
CA VAL A 177 12.56 -10.97 -12.24
C VAL A 177 11.28 -11.75 -12.49
N ASN A 178 11.16 -12.90 -11.84
CA ASN A 178 9.94 -13.66 -11.81
C ASN A 178 9.06 -13.09 -10.69
N PHE A 179 7.99 -12.40 -11.05
CA PHE A 179 7.02 -11.94 -10.04
C PHE A 179 6.02 -13.05 -9.73
N PRO A 180 5.67 -13.22 -8.45
CA PRO A 180 4.57 -14.08 -8.05
C PRO A 180 3.30 -13.66 -8.80
N SER A 181 2.62 -14.62 -9.43
CA SER A 181 1.33 -14.39 -10.08
C SER A 181 0.21 -14.80 -9.13
N SER A 182 -0.87 -14.03 -9.09
CA SER A 182 -2.09 -14.40 -8.37
C SER A 182 -2.75 -15.66 -8.94
N LYS A 183 -2.37 -16.09 -10.15
CA LYS A 183 -2.84 -17.32 -10.79
C LYS A 183 -1.68 -18.31 -10.92
N PRO A 184 -1.82 -19.56 -10.48
CA PRO A 184 -0.85 -20.60 -10.77
C PRO A 184 -0.87 -20.88 -12.28
N GLU A 185 0.01 -20.28 -13.05
CA GLU A 185 0.22 -20.68 -14.42
C GLU A 185 0.89 -22.05 -14.42
N ARG A 186 0.22 -23.04 -15.03
CA ARG A 186 0.86 -24.31 -15.40
C ARG A 186 1.87 -24.03 -16.50
N THR A 187 3.05 -23.63 -16.11
CA THR A 187 4.16 -23.55 -17.04
C THR A 187 4.61 -24.96 -17.37
N THR A 188 4.44 -25.37 -18.62
CA THR A 188 5.10 -26.56 -19.17
C THR A 188 6.59 -26.23 -19.25
N VAL A 189 7.32 -26.69 -18.26
CA VAL A 189 8.76 -26.47 -18.14
C VAL A 189 9.49 -27.28 -19.23
N SER A 190 10.20 -26.57 -20.11
CA SER A 190 11.30 -27.13 -20.85
C SER A 190 12.56 -26.34 -20.48
N SER A 191 13.50 -27.04 -19.86
CA SER A 191 14.93 -26.78 -19.65
C SER A 191 15.41 -26.32 -18.26
N GLN A 192 16.06 -27.24 -17.60
CA GLN A 192 17.32 -27.26 -16.82
C GLN A 192 17.89 -25.91 -16.33
N SER A 193 17.25 -25.33 -15.32
CA SER A 193 17.84 -24.61 -14.21
C SER A 193 16.84 -24.75 -13.04
N ALA A 194 17.32 -25.01 -11.83
CA ALA A 194 16.46 -25.07 -10.65
C ALA A 194 15.97 -23.64 -10.35
N GLU A 195 14.96 -23.19 -11.13
CA GLU A 195 14.20 -21.98 -10.84
C GLU A 195 13.33 -22.35 -9.64
N GLU A 196 13.53 -21.70 -8.51
CA GLU A 196 12.57 -21.71 -7.41
C GLU A 196 11.23 -21.29 -7.99
N GLU A 197 10.27 -22.21 -8.04
CA GLU A 197 8.89 -21.89 -8.42
C GLU A 197 8.37 -20.82 -7.47
N CYS A 198 8.07 -19.62 -7.99
CA CYS A 198 7.45 -18.57 -7.18
C CYS A 198 6.11 -19.05 -6.68
N LYS A 199 5.99 -19.26 -5.37
CA LYS A 199 4.73 -19.64 -4.75
C LYS A 199 3.72 -18.48 -4.83
N PRO A 200 2.43 -18.75 -5.02
CA PRO A 200 1.43 -17.70 -4.92
C PRO A 200 1.39 -17.11 -3.50
N ILE A 201 1.25 -15.79 -3.41
CA ILE A 201 1.34 -15.05 -2.16
C ILE A 201 -0.02 -14.94 -1.49
N ILE A 202 -0.07 -15.20 -0.19
CA ILE A 202 -1.13 -14.80 0.72
C ILE A 202 -0.58 -13.72 1.64
N VAL A 203 -1.33 -12.64 1.83
CA VAL A 203 -1.01 -11.61 2.83
C VAL A 203 -1.84 -11.83 4.08
N ALA A 204 -1.21 -11.62 5.26
CA ALA A 204 -1.88 -11.74 6.55
C ALA A 204 -1.61 -10.53 7.43
N SER A 205 -2.63 -10.00 8.11
CA SER A 205 -2.48 -8.96 9.12
C SER A 205 -2.27 -9.58 10.50
N MET A 206 -1.35 -9.03 11.28
CA MET A 206 -1.00 -9.49 12.62
C MET A 206 -0.83 -8.31 13.58
N PHE A 207 -1.13 -8.54 14.84
CA PHE A 207 -0.74 -7.68 15.96
C PHE A 207 -0.26 -8.55 17.13
N GLY A 208 0.40 -7.97 18.13
CA GLY A 208 0.92 -8.74 19.26
C GLY A 208 -0.11 -9.67 19.91
N ASN A 209 -1.36 -9.23 19.95
CA ASN A 209 -2.49 -9.97 20.55
C ASN A 209 -3.10 -11.07 19.65
N THR A 210 -2.63 -11.26 18.42
CA THR A 210 -3.11 -12.28 17.45
C THR A 210 -1.98 -13.11 16.85
N THR A 211 -0.79 -13.02 17.43
CA THR A 211 0.42 -13.67 16.90
C THR A 211 0.28 -15.19 16.78
N ASP A 212 -0.28 -15.87 17.79
CA ASP A 212 -0.43 -17.32 17.79
C ASP A 212 -1.42 -17.79 16.72
N CYS A 213 -2.51 -17.04 16.52
CA CYS A 213 -3.46 -17.28 15.44
C CYS A 213 -2.75 -17.26 14.08
N ILE A 214 -2.03 -16.18 13.80
CA ILE A 214 -1.39 -15.99 12.49
C ILE A 214 -0.27 -17.00 12.25
N ASN A 215 0.55 -17.31 13.24
CA ASN A 215 1.58 -18.34 13.12
C ASN A 215 0.99 -19.72 12.80
N THR A 216 -0.10 -20.07 13.45
CA THR A 216 -0.81 -21.35 13.20
C THR A 216 -1.44 -21.37 11.81
N ALA A 217 -2.13 -20.31 11.43
CA ALA A 217 -2.77 -20.19 10.13
C ALA A 217 -1.75 -20.17 8.97
N ALA A 218 -0.66 -19.41 9.12
CA ALA A 218 0.41 -19.34 8.13
C ALA A 218 1.00 -20.71 7.83
N LYS A 219 1.26 -21.52 8.85
CA LYS A 219 1.76 -22.87 8.65
C LYS A 219 0.83 -23.74 7.79
N VAL A 220 -0.49 -23.66 8.01
CA VAL A 220 -1.47 -24.40 7.20
C VAL A 220 -1.43 -23.93 5.73
N LEU A 221 -1.29 -22.63 5.51
CA LEU A 221 -1.24 -22.04 4.16
C LEU A 221 0.08 -22.37 3.46
N GLU A 222 1.20 -22.34 4.18
CA GLU A 222 2.54 -22.71 3.67
C GLU A 222 2.59 -24.20 3.30
N ASP A 223 2.01 -25.08 4.14
CA ASP A 223 1.88 -26.52 3.86
C ASP A 223 0.99 -26.77 2.63
N ALA A 224 0.06 -25.86 2.32
CA ALA A 224 -0.76 -25.90 1.11
C ALA A 224 -0.07 -25.33 -0.15
N GLY A 225 1.20 -24.88 -0.04
CA GLY A 225 2.03 -24.45 -1.17
C GLY A 225 2.02 -22.93 -1.42
N TYR A 226 1.54 -22.11 -0.48
CA TYR A 226 1.57 -20.66 -0.58
C TYR A 226 2.79 -20.06 0.13
N GLU A 227 3.18 -18.86 -0.27
CA GLU A 227 4.04 -17.98 0.51
C GLU A 227 3.17 -17.04 1.34
N VAL A 228 3.40 -16.95 2.65
CA VAL A 228 2.60 -16.09 3.54
C VAL A 228 3.42 -14.87 3.98
N LEU A 229 2.99 -13.69 3.56
CA LEU A 229 3.60 -12.42 3.96
C LEU A 229 2.78 -11.79 5.08
N ILE A 230 3.42 -11.63 6.25
CA ILE A 230 2.77 -11.13 7.46
C ILE A 230 3.07 -9.64 7.62
N PHE A 231 2.00 -8.83 7.78
CA PHE A 231 2.06 -7.40 8.00
C PHE A 231 1.58 -7.04 9.40
N HIS A 232 2.41 -6.31 10.13
CA HIS A 232 2.05 -5.85 11.47
C HIS A 232 1.05 -4.69 11.37
N ALA A 233 -0.17 -4.85 11.92
CA ALA A 233 -1.28 -3.90 11.84
C ALA A 233 -1.01 -2.65 12.70
N THR A 234 -0.13 -1.77 12.23
CA THR A 234 0.37 -0.56 12.90
C THR A 234 0.21 0.70 12.04
N GLY A 235 -0.81 0.77 11.21
CA GLY A 235 -1.04 1.85 10.26
C GLY A 235 -0.18 1.73 9.00
N THR A 236 1.13 1.81 9.14
CA THR A 236 2.06 1.62 8.01
C THR A 236 2.00 0.19 7.47
N GLY A 237 1.89 -0.81 8.33
CA GLY A 237 1.79 -2.21 7.93
C GLY A 237 0.53 -2.48 7.10
N GLY A 238 -0.64 -2.02 7.55
CA GLY A 238 -1.88 -2.12 6.77
C GLY A 238 -1.79 -1.41 5.43
N LYS A 239 -1.26 -0.18 5.38
CA LYS A 239 -1.03 0.55 4.12
C LYS A 239 -0.10 -0.21 3.17
N THR A 240 0.95 -0.87 3.68
CA THR A 240 1.88 -1.66 2.86
C THR A 240 1.19 -2.91 2.33
N MET A 241 0.40 -3.60 3.17
CA MET A 241 -0.41 -4.75 2.78
C MET A 241 -1.40 -4.37 1.66
N GLU A 242 -2.15 -3.26 1.81
CA GLU A 242 -3.05 -2.74 0.77
C GLU A 242 -2.30 -2.47 -0.55
N SER A 243 -1.13 -1.84 -0.48
CA SER A 243 -0.29 -1.59 -1.67
C SER A 243 0.14 -2.85 -2.40
N LEU A 244 0.44 -3.92 -1.65
CA LEU A 244 0.82 -5.20 -2.24
C LEU A 244 -0.39 -5.90 -2.89
N ILE A 245 -1.55 -5.86 -2.24
CA ILE A 245 -2.80 -6.40 -2.80
C ILE A 245 -3.13 -5.68 -4.12
N GLU A 246 -3.07 -4.34 -4.15
CA GLU A 246 -3.32 -3.54 -5.36
C GLU A 246 -2.35 -3.84 -6.50
N SER A 247 -1.15 -4.36 -6.22
CA SER A 247 -0.16 -4.71 -7.26
C SER A 247 -0.54 -5.95 -8.07
N GLY A 248 -1.56 -6.71 -7.65
CA GLY A 248 -2.05 -7.91 -8.35
C GLY A 248 -1.20 -9.17 -8.13
N MET A 249 -0.27 -9.16 -7.17
CA MET A 249 0.60 -10.31 -6.85
C MET A 249 -0.01 -11.25 -5.81
N VAL A 250 -1.13 -10.88 -5.18
CA VAL A 250 -1.72 -11.57 -4.04
C VAL A 250 -2.84 -12.51 -4.49
N ALA A 251 -2.78 -13.76 -4.05
CA ALA A 251 -3.77 -14.80 -4.35
C ALA A 251 -4.90 -14.87 -3.31
N GLY A 252 -4.66 -14.39 -2.07
CA GLY A 252 -5.62 -14.40 -0.98
C GLY A 252 -5.24 -13.47 0.16
N VAL A 253 -6.24 -13.00 0.92
CA VAL A 253 -6.07 -12.11 2.06
C VAL A 253 -6.59 -12.79 3.33
N LEU A 254 -5.73 -12.92 4.34
CA LEU A 254 -6.05 -13.36 5.68
C LEU A 254 -6.00 -12.18 6.64
N ASP A 255 -7.07 -11.39 6.70
CA ASP A 255 -7.13 -10.16 7.48
C ASP A 255 -7.72 -10.40 8.88
N ILE A 256 -6.94 -11.07 9.72
CA ILE A 256 -7.37 -11.46 11.08
C ILE A 256 -7.35 -10.27 12.04
N THR A 257 -6.47 -9.30 11.80
CA THR A 257 -6.23 -8.18 12.72
C THR A 257 -6.60 -6.87 12.08
N THR A 258 -7.74 -6.36 12.46
CA THR A 258 -8.35 -5.15 11.87
C THR A 258 -8.31 -3.95 12.82
N THR A 259 -7.50 -3.98 13.88
CA THR A 259 -7.35 -2.94 14.93
C THR A 259 -7.16 -1.53 14.37
N GLU A 260 -6.55 -1.40 13.18
CA GLU A 260 -6.33 -0.11 12.52
C GLU A 260 -7.62 0.67 12.26
N TRP A 261 -8.79 -0.02 12.21
CA TRP A 261 -10.10 0.61 12.13
C TRP A 261 -10.55 1.23 13.44
N ALA A 262 -10.18 0.63 14.59
CA ALA A 262 -10.45 1.27 15.89
C ALA A 262 -9.66 2.58 16.02
N ASP A 263 -8.43 2.59 15.52
CA ASP A 263 -7.58 3.78 15.50
C ASP A 263 -8.11 4.84 14.51
N GLU A 264 -8.59 4.45 13.34
CA GLU A 264 -9.21 5.36 12.37
C GLU A 264 -10.48 6.00 12.95
N LEU A 265 -11.33 5.21 13.60
CA LEU A 265 -12.58 5.68 14.20
C LEU A 265 -12.36 6.67 15.35
N THR A 266 -11.35 6.44 16.19
CA THR A 266 -11.08 7.24 17.38
C THR A 266 -10.03 8.33 17.15
N GLY A 267 -9.37 8.38 16.00
CA GLY A 267 -8.26 9.28 15.73
C GLY A 267 -6.98 8.91 16.47
N ALA A 268 -6.79 7.63 16.79
CA ALA A 268 -5.61 7.10 17.45
C ALA A 268 -4.43 6.95 16.46
N THR A 269 -3.27 6.44 16.92
CA THR A 269 -1.99 6.62 16.22
C THR A 269 -1.70 5.59 15.12
N LEU A 270 -2.33 4.42 15.17
CA LEU A 270 -2.04 3.32 14.24
C LEU A 270 -3.06 3.21 13.09
N SER A 271 -3.76 4.30 12.76
CA SER A 271 -4.70 4.32 11.63
C SER A 271 -4.01 4.04 10.30
N ALA A 272 -4.57 3.12 9.53
CA ALA A 272 -4.20 2.91 8.13
C ALA A 272 -5.00 3.80 7.15
N GLY A 273 -5.92 4.60 7.67
CA GLY A 273 -6.78 5.51 6.91
C GLY A 273 -8.08 4.86 6.42
N PRO A 274 -9.01 5.66 5.88
CA PRO A 274 -10.36 5.23 5.52
C PRO A 274 -10.41 4.26 4.32
N THR A 275 -9.30 4.07 3.61
CA THR A 275 -9.19 3.14 2.48
C THR A 275 -8.67 1.75 2.87
N ARG A 276 -8.45 1.50 4.17
CA ARG A 276 -8.10 0.16 4.67
C ARG A 276 -9.16 -0.86 4.25
N MET A 277 -8.73 -2.02 3.76
CA MET A 277 -9.56 -3.10 3.18
C MET A 277 -10.19 -2.79 1.80
N ASP A 278 -9.88 -1.66 1.15
CA ASP A 278 -10.37 -1.38 -0.20
C ASP A 278 -9.61 -2.16 -1.30
N ALA A 279 -8.33 -2.49 -1.05
CA ALA A 279 -7.47 -3.12 -2.05
C ALA A 279 -7.96 -4.51 -2.47
N MET A 280 -8.49 -5.32 -1.54
CA MET A 280 -9.05 -6.64 -1.86
C MET A 280 -10.23 -6.54 -2.84
N SER A 281 -11.07 -5.49 -2.69
CA SER A 281 -12.19 -5.23 -3.60
C SER A 281 -11.72 -4.78 -4.98
N LYS A 282 -10.77 -3.85 -5.05
CA LYS A 282 -10.20 -3.34 -6.30
C LYS A 282 -9.48 -4.44 -7.10
N ALA A 283 -8.69 -5.25 -6.40
CA ALA A 283 -7.93 -6.34 -7.00
C ALA A 283 -8.74 -7.64 -7.17
N LYS A 284 -9.97 -7.69 -6.64
CA LYS A 284 -10.88 -8.86 -6.67
C LYS A 284 -10.22 -10.11 -6.08
N VAL A 285 -9.61 -9.96 -4.91
CA VAL A 285 -8.90 -11.03 -4.21
C VAL A 285 -9.80 -11.63 -3.13
N PRO A 286 -9.92 -12.96 -3.04
CA PRO A 286 -10.70 -13.61 -1.99
C PRO A 286 -10.09 -13.33 -0.61
N ALA A 287 -10.98 -13.16 0.39
CA ALA A 287 -10.56 -12.71 1.71
C ALA A 287 -11.29 -13.45 2.83
N VAL A 288 -10.55 -13.76 3.89
CA VAL A 288 -11.07 -14.08 5.21
C VAL A 288 -10.73 -12.94 6.14
N ILE A 289 -11.74 -12.40 6.81
CA ILE A 289 -11.65 -11.24 7.70
C ILE A 289 -12.05 -11.68 9.11
N SER A 290 -11.41 -11.12 10.13
CA SER A 290 -11.83 -11.27 11.52
C SER A 290 -11.73 -9.93 12.26
N PRO A 291 -12.59 -9.69 13.26
CA PRO A 291 -12.57 -8.47 14.07
C PRO A 291 -11.44 -8.46 15.12
N GLY A 292 -10.33 -9.11 14.83
CA GLY A 292 -9.21 -9.20 15.77
C GLY A 292 -8.67 -7.86 16.22
N CYS A 293 -8.53 -7.69 17.52
CA CYS A 293 -8.06 -6.48 18.21
C CYS A 293 -8.91 -5.22 17.94
N LEU A 294 -10.19 -5.35 17.57
CA LEU A 294 -11.12 -4.21 17.54
C LEU A 294 -11.59 -3.78 18.92
N ASP A 295 -11.23 -4.51 19.96
CA ASP A 295 -11.42 -4.14 21.37
C ASP A 295 -10.50 -3.01 21.84
N MET A 296 -9.52 -2.59 21.01
CA MET A 296 -8.53 -1.59 21.41
C MET A 296 -8.24 -0.54 20.33
N ALA A 297 -8.08 0.72 20.78
CA ALA A 297 -7.48 1.81 20.03
C ALA A 297 -6.10 2.16 20.64
N ASN A 298 -5.12 2.49 19.79
CA ASN A 298 -3.72 2.58 20.17
C ASN A 298 -3.25 4.04 20.17
N PHE A 299 -3.00 4.60 21.35
CA PHE A 299 -2.46 5.94 21.53
C PHE A 299 -0.97 5.89 21.92
N GLY A 300 -0.32 7.04 21.88
CA GLY A 300 1.04 7.24 22.39
C GLY A 300 1.11 7.19 23.91
N GLU A 301 1.98 8.01 24.51
CA GLU A 301 2.10 8.17 25.94
C GLU A 301 0.73 8.56 26.58
N ARG A 302 0.46 8.12 27.80
CA ARG A 302 -0.86 8.29 28.45
C ARG A 302 -1.35 9.74 28.50
N ASP A 303 -0.46 10.69 28.68
CA ASP A 303 -0.74 12.13 28.73
C ASP A 303 -0.96 12.75 27.35
N THR A 304 -0.69 12.04 26.26
CA THR A 304 -0.99 12.45 24.89
C THR A 304 -2.39 12.03 24.41
N VAL A 305 -3.10 11.21 25.20
CA VAL A 305 -4.46 10.78 24.88
C VAL A 305 -5.41 11.99 24.96
N PRO A 306 -6.25 12.25 23.93
CA PRO A 306 -7.17 13.37 23.93
C PRO A 306 -8.11 13.40 25.16
N GLU A 307 -8.35 14.60 25.71
CA GLU A 307 -9.14 14.82 26.94
C GLU A 307 -10.57 14.25 26.84
N GLN A 308 -11.14 14.20 25.64
CA GLN A 308 -12.46 13.61 25.40
C GLN A 308 -12.56 12.13 25.80
N PHE A 309 -11.44 11.44 25.94
CA PHE A 309 -11.36 10.04 26.37
C PHE A 309 -10.93 9.87 27.83
N ALA A 310 -10.87 10.95 28.63
CA ALA A 310 -10.30 10.91 29.99
C ALA A 310 -10.89 9.81 30.89
N ASP A 311 -12.19 9.55 30.79
CA ASP A 311 -12.95 8.61 31.62
C ASP A 311 -13.02 7.17 31.05
N ARG A 312 -12.25 6.89 29.99
CA ARG A 312 -12.26 5.58 29.32
C ARG A 312 -11.36 4.56 30.03
N LEU A 313 -11.58 3.29 29.76
CA LEU A 313 -10.74 2.22 30.23
C LEU A 313 -9.43 2.15 29.41
N PHE A 314 -8.30 2.22 30.11
CA PHE A 314 -6.97 2.18 29.51
C PHE A 314 -6.14 1.01 30.03
N TYR A 315 -5.26 0.52 29.17
CA TYR A 315 -4.20 -0.40 29.49
C TYR A 315 -2.85 0.18 29.04
N ILE A 316 -1.94 0.39 29.97
CA ILE A 316 -0.60 0.89 29.65
C ILE A 316 0.24 -0.29 29.20
N HIS A 317 0.42 -0.42 27.89
CA HIS A 317 1.21 -1.50 27.32
C HIS A 317 2.71 -1.31 27.58
N ASN A 318 3.18 -0.08 27.39
CA ASN A 318 4.52 0.39 27.76
C ASN A 318 4.50 1.93 27.88
N PRO A 319 5.62 2.59 28.30
CA PRO A 319 5.62 4.04 28.47
C PRO A 319 5.20 4.88 27.26
N GLN A 320 5.38 4.36 26.04
CA GLN A 320 5.06 5.04 24.78
C GLN A 320 3.77 4.57 24.13
N VAL A 321 3.08 3.57 24.70
CA VAL A 321 1.87 2.98 24.11
C VAL A 321 0.79 2.77 25.16
N THR A 322 -0.32 3.47 24.96
CA THR A 322 -1.54 3.37 25.75
C THR A 322 -2.67 2.79 24.91
N LEU A 323 -3.23 1.68 25.34
CA LEU A 323 -4.41 1.09 24.70
C LEU A 323 -5.66 1.61 25.39
N MET A 324 -6.68 1.97 24.61
CA MET A 324 -8.00 2.38 25.07
C MET A 324 -9.03 1.33 24.64
N ARG A 325 -9.83 0.82 25.57
CA ARG A 325 -10.93 -0.10 25.26
C ARG A 325 -12.00 0.62 24.42
N THR A 326 -12.37 0.06 23.28
CA THR A 326 -13.52 0.49 22.48
C THR A 326 -14.83 0.20 23.23
N ASN A 327 -15.76 1.13 23.22
CA ASN A 327 -17.06 0.98 23.90
C ASN A 327 -18.09 0.25 23.00
N PRO A 328 -19.28 -0.10 23.52
CA PRO A 328 -20.30 -0.80 22.72
C PRO A 328 -20.73 -0.07 21.45
N GLU A 329 -20.84 1.26 21.49
CA GLU A 329 -21.21 2.09 20.34
C GLU A 329 -20.13 2.07 19.26
N GLU A 330 -18.87 2.20 19.67
CA GLU A 330 -17.71 2.09 18.77
C GLU A 330 -17.59 0.68 18.19
N CYS A 331 -17.80 -0.34 19.00
CA CYS A 331 -17.81 -1.74 18.56
C CYS A 331 -18.91 -2.02 17.51
N ALA A 332 -20.11 -1.46 17.71
CA ALA A 332 -21.18 -1.57 16.72
C ALA A 332 -20.82 -0.87 15.39
N GLU A 333 -20.25 0.34 15.45
CA GLU A 333 -19.81 1.03 14.23
C GLU A 333 -18.65 0.29 13.53
N LEU A 334 -17.69 -0.25 14.29
CA LEU A 334 -16.61 -1.07 13.75
C LEU A 334 -17.13 -2.33 13.05
N GLY A 335 -18.11 -3.03 13.65
CA GLY A 335 -18.75 -4.20 13.03
C GLY A 335 -19.44 -3.84 11.71
N LYS A 336 -20.10 -2.70 11.65
CA LYS A 336 -20.70 -2.17 10.42
C LYS A 336 -19.63 -1.86 9.36
N ILE A 337 -18.56 -1.15 9.71
CA ILE A 337 -17.45 -0.82 8.80
C ILE A 337 -16.84 -2.09 8.19
N ILE A 338 -16.50 -3.08 9.01
CA ILE A 338 -15.94 -4.35 8.53
C ILE A 338 -16.87 -5.04 7.54
N SER A 339 -18.18 -5.06 7.85
CA SER A 339 -19.19 -5.65 6.97
C SER A 339 -19.32 -4.90 5.65
N GLU A 340 -19.36 -3.56 5.67
CA GLU A 340 -19.43 -2.74 4.46
C GLU A 340 -18.21 -2.96 3.56
N LYS A 341 -17.01 -3.08 4.14
CA LYS A 341 -15.78 -3.39 3.39
C LYS A 341 -15.80 -4.80 2.80
N ALA A 342 -16.30 -5.78 3.54
CA ALA A 342 -16.49 -7.15 3.03
C ALA A 342 -17.53 -7.18 1.91
N ASN A 343 -18.65 -6.48 2.08
CA ASN A 343 -19.72 -6.36 1.08
C ASN A 343 -19.24 -5.71 -0.23
N ALA A 344 -18.30 -4.77 -0.15
CA ALA A 344 -17.74 -4.13 -1.34
C ALA A 344 -16.88 -5.08 -2.18
N ASN A 345 -16.34 -6.16 -1.60
CA ASN A 345 -15.50 -7.09 -2.34
C ASN A 345 -16.35 -7.95 -3.31
N PRO A 346 -16.06 -7.92 -4.64
CA PRO A 346 -16.73 -8.79 -5.60
C PRO A 346 -16.22 -10.24 -5.58
N ALA A 347 -15.05 -10.49 -4.98
CA ALA A 347 -14.50 -11.84 -4.81
C ALA A 347 -15.11 -12.56 -3.59
N PRO A 348 -15.05 -13.89 -3.53
CA PRO A 348 -15.52 -14.66 -2.38
C PRO A 348 -14.91 -14.16 -1.07
N THR A 349 -15.75 -13.83 -0.09
CA THR A 349 -15.33 -13.23 1.18
C THR A 349 -16.10 -13.85 2.34
N ALA A 350 -15.40 -14.11 3.45
CA ALA A 350 -16.01 -14.56 4.68
C ALA A 350 -15.52 -13.74 5.88
N ILE A 351 -16.40 -13.55 6.87
CA ILE A 351 -16.06 -12.95 8.17
C ILE A 351 -16.15 -14.05 9.23
N LEU A 352 -15.11 -14.24 10.03
CA LEU A 352 -15.03 -15.22 11.09
C LEU A 352 -14.98 -14.52 12.45
N ASN A 353 -15.98 -14.78 13.29
CA ASN A 353 -16.12 -14.17 14.61
C ASN A 353 -15.63 -15.14 15.70
N PRO A 354 -14.55 -14.81 16.43
CA PRO A 354 -14.12 -15.58 17.62
C PRO A 354 -14.92 -15.11 18.85
N LEU A 355 -16.03 -15.79 19.16
CA LEU A 355 -17.04 -15.30 20.14
C LEU A 355 -16.54 -15.18 21.58
N LYS A 356 -15.46 -15.89 21.97
CA LYS A 356 -14.92 -15.84 23.32
C LYS A 356 -14.04 -14.60 23.53
N THR A 357 -13.20 -14.25 22.55
CA THR A 357 -12.36 -13.05 22.63
C THR A 357 -11.74 -12.69 21.28
N VAL A 358 -11.64 -11.42 21.00
CA VAL A 358 -11.00 -10.84 19.78
C VAL A 358 -9.52 -10.49 20.00
N SER A 359 -9.04 -10.55 21.25
CA SER A 359 -7.63 -10.30 21.62
C SER A 359 -7.27 -11.02 22.92
N ILE A 360 -5.96 -11.14 23.23
CA ILE A 360 -5.52 -11.73 24.49
C ILE A 360 -6.06 -10.93 25.69
N ILE A 361 -6.09 -9.60 25.60
CA ILE A 361 -6.47 -8.73 26.72
C ILE A 361 -7.98 -8.54 26.87
N SER A 362 -8.82 -9.00 25.92
CA SER A 362 -10.29 -9.00 26.05
C SER A 362 -10.85 -10.34 26.58
N ALA A 363 -10.01 -11.32 26.85
CA ALA A 363 -10.41 -12.59 27.43
C ALA A 363 -10.99 -12.42 28.84
N GLU A 364 -11.81 -13.40 29.29
CA GLU A 364 -12.40 -13.37 30.64
C GLU A 364 -11.33 -13.22 31.72
N GLY A 365 -11.53 -12.22 32.59
CA GLY A 365 -10.57 -11.87 33.65
C GLY A 365 -9.40 -10.99 33.22
N GLN A 366 -9.31 -10.60 31.95
CA GLN A 366 -8.30 -9.67 31.45
C GLN A 366 -8.79 -8.22 31.48
N ALA A 367 -7.85 -7.30 31.24
CA ALA A 367 -8.08 -5.85 31.43
C ALA A 367 -9.20 -5.26 30.56
N PHE A 368 -9.42 -5.80 29.35
CA PHE A 368 -10.41 -5.30 28.39
C PHE A 368 -11.63 -6.22 28.24
N TYR A 369 -11.83 -7.14 29.21
CA TYR A 369 -13.02 -7.98 29.19
C TYR A 369 -14.30 -7.15 29.29
N ASP A 370 -15.07 -7.11 28.21
CA ASP A 370 -16.36 -6.43 28.10
C ASP A 370 -17.27 -7.17 27.11
N PRO A 371 -18.03 -8.17 27.59
CA PRO A 371 -18.87 -8.99 26.74
C PRO A 371 -20.03 -8.21 26.08
N ILE A 372 -20.42 -7.03 26.64
CA ILE A 372 -21.45 -6.19 26.04
C ILE A 372 -20.90 -5.50 24.78
N ALA A 373 -19.68 -4.98 24.86
CA ALA A 373 -19.03 -4.37 23.70
C ALA A 373 -18.71 -5.40 22.61
N ASP A 374 -18.22 -6.59 22.99
CA ASP A 374 -17.94 -7.67 22.03
C ASP A 374 -19.22 -8.19 21.37
N GLN A 375 -20.33 -8.33 22.13
CA GLN A 375 -21.63 -8.67 21.56
C GLN A 375 -22.15 -7.62 20.59
N ALA A 376 -21.97 -6.32 20.88
CA ALA A 376 -22.35 -5.24 19.98
C ALA A 376 -21.59 -5.32 18.65
N LEU A 377 -20.29 -5.66 18.69
CA LEU A 377 -19.44 -5.88 17.53
C LEU A 377 -19.97 -7.01 16.64
N PHE A 378 -20.16 -8.21 17.22
CA PHE A 378 -20.64 -9.36 16.47
C PHE A 378 -22.06 -9.19 15.94
N ALA A 379 -22.96 -8.61 16.74
CA ALA A 379 -24.34 -8.30 16.32
C ALA A 379 -24.36 -7.34 15.11
N ALA A 380 -23.52 -6.31 15.11
CA ALA A 380 -23.40 -5.37 13.99
C ALA A 380 -22.83 -6.06 12.72
N ILE A 381 -21.87 -6.96 12.87
CA ILE A 381 -21.35 -7.76 11.74
C ILE A 381 -22.49 -8.57 11.10
N HIS A 382 -23.28 -9.31 11.90
CA HIS A 382 -24.42 -10.06 11.38
C HIS A 382 -25.50 -9.18 10.76
N GLN A 383 -25.72 -7.99 11.33
CA GLN A 383 -26.76 -7.07 10.85
C GLN A 383 -26.41 -6.46 9.50
N HIS A 384 -25.13 -6.17 9.26
CA HIS A 384 -24.69 -5.37 8.11
C HIS A 384 -24.00 -6.18 7.00
N ALA A 385 -23.66 -7.45 7.24
CA ALA A 385 -23.12 -8.33 6.20
C ALA A 385 -24.22 -8.71 5.20
N ASP A 386 -23.91 -8.57 3.90
CA ASP A 386 -24.76 -9.00 2.80
C ASP A 386 -24.81 -10.53 2.71
N ALA A 387 -25.88 -11.08 2.12
CA ALA A 387 -26.04 -12.53 1.93
C ALA A 387 -24.92 -13.22 1.13
N LYS A 388 -24.12 -12.46 0.38
CA LYS A 388 -22.95 -12.97 -0.35
C LYS A 388 -21.70 -13.13 0.51
N VAL A 389 -21.65 -12.49 1.68
CA VAL A 389 -20.57 -12.59 2.64
C VAL A 389 -20.94 -13.62 3.70
N GLU A 390 -20.19 -14.69 3.77
CA GLU A 390 -20.42 -15.74 4.77
C GLU A 390 -19.92 -15.28 6.13
N VAL A 391 -20.80 -15.17 7.13
CA VAL A 391 -20.43 -14.87 8.52
C VAL A 391 -20.46 -16.16 9.32
N ILE A 392 -19.32 -16.53 9.93
CA ILE A 392 -19.16 -17.78 10.68
C ILE A 392 -18.75 -17.48 12.11
N ASP A 393 -19.57 -17.92 13.06
CA ASP A 393 -19.30 -17.79 14.49
C ASP A 393 -18.57 -19.01 15.02
N PHE A 394 -17.49 -18.76 15.77
CA PHE A 394 -16.75 -19.80 16.47
C PHE A 394 -16.85 -19.58 17.99
N ASP A 395 -17.31 -20.57 18.74
CA ASP A 395 -17.24 -20.55 20.21
C ASP A 395 -15.81 -20.83 20.69
N GLU A 396 -14.89 -19.96 20.24
CA GLU A 396 -13.44 -20.07 20.41
C GLU A 396 -12.83 -18.70 20.67
N GLU A 397 -11.63 -18.71 21.24
CA GLU A 397 -10.74 -17.54 21.31
C GLU A 397 -10.04 -17.33 19.97
N ILE A 398 -9.71 -16.07 19.65
CA ILE A 398 -9.03 -15.73 18.38
C ILE A 398 -7.70 -16.49 18.21
N ASN A 399 -6.98 -16.76 19.28
CA ASN A 399 -5.70 -17.49 19.26
C ASN A 399 -5.85 -19.02 19.41
N SER A 400 -7.08 -19.55 19.46
CA SER A 400 -7.23 -21.00 19.48
C SER A 400 -6.76 -21.64 18.18
N GLU A 401 -6.15 -22.80 18.30
CA GLU A 401 -5.68 -23.57 17.14
C GLU A 401 -6.86 -23.95 16.21
N VAL A 402 -8.04 -24.15 16.77
CA VAL A 402 -9.27 -24.45 16.01
C VAL A 402 -9.67 -23.27 15.14
N PHE A 403 -9.72 -22.06 15.71
CA PHE A 403 -10.07 -20.86 14.97
C PHE A 403 -9.03 -20.54 13.89
N ALA A 404 -7.74 -20.57 14.24
CA ALA A 404 -6.65 -20.28 13.31
C ALA A 404 -6.64 -21.21 12.08
N LYS A 405 -6.79 -22.53 12.32
CA LYS A 405 -6.89 -23.53 11.23
C LYS A 405 -8.15 -23.34 10.39
N ALA A 406 -9.29 -23.04 11.03
CA ALA A 406 -10.53 -22.80 10.31
C ALA A 406 -10.42 -21.58 9.37
N ALA A 407 -9.79 -20.50 9.84
CA ALA A 407 -9.54 -19.31 9.04
C ALA A 407 -8.66 -19.61 7.82
N ALA A 408 -7.57 -20.36 8.00
CA ALA A 408 -6.69 -20.77 6.90
C ALA A 408 -7.41 -21.68 5.89
N HIS A 409 -8.13 -22.71 6.35
CA HIS A 409 -8.86 -23.61 5.46
C HIS A 409 -9.97 -22.89 4.71
N LYS A 410 -10.68 -21.95 5.37
CA LYS A 410 -11.70 -21.14 4.71
C LYS A 410 -11.11 -20.30 3.60
N LEU A 411 -9.96 -19.66 3.83
CA LEU A 411 -9.27 -18.89 2.77
C LEU A 411 -8.90 -19.80 1.59
N LEU A 412 -8.36 -21.00 1.84
CA LEU A 412 -8.03 -21.96 0.77
C LEU A 412 -9.28 -22.37 -0.04
N GLU A 413 -10.44 -22.53 0.61
CA GLU A 413 -11.72 -22.79 -0.05
C GLU A 413 -12.11 -21.61 -0.95
N LEU A 414 -12.08 -20.37 -0.42
CA LEU A 414 -12.45 -19.16 -1.17
C LEU A 414 -11.54 -18.91 -2.37
N ILE A 415 -10.23 -19.17 -2.23
CA ILE A 415 -9.27 -19.09 -3.34
C ILE A 415 -9.66 -20.08 -4.46
N LYS A 416 -10.04 -21.32 -4.12
CA LYS A 416 -10.46 -22.32 -5.11
C LYS A 416 -11.74 -21.90 -5.83
N ILE A 417 -12.70 -21.30 -5.12
CA ILE A 417 -13.94 -20.78 -5.71
C ILE A 417 -13.63 -19.65 -6.70
N ASN A 418 -12.71 -18.76 -6.36
CA ASN A 418 -12.34 -17.61 -7.19
C ASN A 418 -11.58 -18.00 -8.48
N GLN A 419 -11.04 -19.20 -8.55
CA GLN A 419 -10.32 -19.73 -9.72
C GLN A 419 -11.21 -20.44 -10.73
N GLN A 420 -12.47 -20.74 -10.36
CA GLN A 420 -13.48 -21.38 -11.21
C GLN A 420 -14.21 -20.35 -12.06
#